data_00b541c5ccb6d37bbc05f3191ee15d98
#
_entry.id   00b541c5ccb6d37bbc05f3191ee15d98
#
_cell.length_a   1.000
_cell.length_b   1.000
_cell.length_c   1.000
_cell.angle_alpha   90.00
_cell.angle_beta   90.00
_cell.angle_gamma   90.00
#
_symmetry.space_group_name_H-M   'P 1'
#
loop_
_entity.id
_entity.type
_entity.pdbx_description
1 polymer ?
#
loop_
_entity_poly.entity_id
_entity_poly.type
_entity_poly.pdbx_seq_one_letter_code
_entity_poly.pdbx_strand_id
1 'polypeptide(L)'
;MNPVQGTPVYSAEKFTDLRDLVVRTCDKYSELDAFIFRRSPKLSEVHRSFFEYGHDIKGLATYILNSKYAGDRLAVVGENAYEWFVSYNAILSSGAVGVPLDRMLPEEELIQLLVRSKAKMIFYHHKHHKMMLSIAQKIKSGELDIPLDTFVIFYKEGLTGKTPDDTWPEDDKRFVDIYDLIREGNFLREAGDTKFEDTEIDVNATKIILFTSGTTSMSKGVLLSHNNITSNVYSITQTLDVRRGDRAFSILPLHHTFENTCDFFILSCGACICMCDGLRYIVKNMEEWKPDVCISVPLLFENIYSKIEDGIKASGKERIIAIARPVTRFLKKCGLDVRRNVFKDIIDKLGGNLRMVVIGGAGIDKRYIDAFTDFGLQFYMGYGLTETSPVISVTNEVCNVHGSVGRPMAGITAAIDAEGKGPKAVGEILTKSDCVMLGYYENEEATKEAIDENGWFHTGDMGFIDKTGSIHITGRVKSMIVLTNGKKAFPEEIEAVLTEIKGVAEAFVWGNRNERDAIDICAKLLINRKVIGAEMGLPTEAEDSQIETYLNDKMHEANHKMPQYKIVRNYVFSEEDMIKTTTLKIKRPKEQEHIESRLAELGYTMTAVNGKNFDKLIKAN
;
A
#
# COMPACT_ATOMS: atom_id res chain seq x y z
N MET A 1 -28.68 -3.68 11.01
CA MET A 1 -27.53 -4.28 10.28
C MET A 1 -27.91 -5.63 9.71
N ASN A 2 -27.54 -5.92 8.47
CA ASN A 2 -27.63 -7.27 7.88
C ASN A 2 -26.19 -7.74 7.61
N PRO A 3 -25.56 -8.47 8.53
CA PRO A 3 -24.19 -8.91 8.39
C PRO A 3 -24.04 -9.95 7.27
N VAL A 4 -22.96 -9.86 6.51
CA VAL A 4 -22.55 -10.83 5.49
C VAL A 4 -21.25 -11.47 5.95
N GLN A 5 -21.25 -12.79 6.05
CA GLN A 5 -20.07 -13.59 6.40
C GLN A 5 -19.40 -14.11 5.14
N GLY A 6 -18.08 -14.01 5.09
CA GLY A 6 -17.28 -14.57 4.02
C GLY A 6 -17.24 -16.09 4.03
N THR A 7 -17.12 -16.67 2.84
CA THR A 7 -17.04 -18.12 2.64
C THR A 7 -15.76 -18.49 1.88
N PRO A 8 -15.12 -19.61 2.20
CA PRO A 8 -13.92 -20.04 1.49
C PRO A 8 -14.21 -20.47 0.05
N VAL A 9 -13.27 -20.15 -0.84
CA VAL A 9 -13.23 -20.63 -2.23
C VAL A 9 -12.27 -21.82 -2.34
N TYR A 10 -11.17 -21.76 -1.62
CA TYR A 10 -10.11 -22.77 -1.60
C TYR A 10 -9.93 -23.35 -0.20
N SER A 11 -9.34 -24.54 -0.13
CA SER A 11 -8.82 -25.08 1.14
C SER A 11 -7.47 -24.44 1.44
N ALA A 12 -7.23 -24.14 2.72
CA ALA A 12 -5.99 -23.57 3.18
C ALA A 12 -5.50 -24.26 4.46
N GLU A 13 -4.21 -24.19 4.70
CA GLU A 13 -3.58 -24.65 5.93
C GLU A 13 -3.57 -23.50 6.94
N LYS A 14 -3.96 -23.78 8.19
CA LYS A 14 -3.94 -22.79 9.27
C LYS A 14 -2.62 -22.89 10.03
N PHE A 15 -2.03 -21.73 10.31
CA PHE A 15 -0.82 -21.60 11.14
C PHE A 15 -1.20 -21.09 12.52
N THR A 16 -0.51 -21.60 13.56
CA THR A 16 -0.77 -21.19 14.95
C THR A 16 -0.24 -19.80 15.23
N ASP A 17 0.92 -19.48 14.70
CA ASP A 17 1.60 -18.19 14.81
C ASP A 17 2.53 -17.95 13.60
N LEU A 18 3.21 -16.80 13.56
CA LEU A 18 4.09 -16.46 12.45
C LEU A 18 5.40 -17.28 12.43
N ARG A 19 5.88 -17.78 13.58
CA ARG A 19 7.00 -18.71 13.63
C ARG A 19 6.62 -20.04 13.02
N ASP A 20 5.44 -20.59 13.37
CA ASP A 20 4.89 -21.82 12.78
C ASP A 20 4.74 -21.68 11.27
N LEU A 21 4.23 -20.52 10.79
CA LEU A 21 4.14 -20.22 9.36
C LEU A 21 5.51 -20.32 8.69
N VAL A 22 6.51 -19.61 9.22
CA VAL A 22 7.88 -19.60 8.66
C VAL A 22 8.49 -20.99 8.68
N VAL A 23 8.46 -21.69 9.82
CA VAL A 23 9.10 -23.00 9.98
C VAL A 23 8.48 -24.01 9.02
N ARG A 24 7.15 -24.19 9.08
CA ARG A 24 6.45 -25.19 8.25
C ARG A 24 6.57 -24.89 6.76
N THR A 25 6.53 -23.61 6.38
CA THR A 25 6.69 -23.20 4.99
C THR A 25 8.10 -23.46 4.48
N CYS A 26 9.12 -23.07 5.25
CA CYS A 26 10.52 -23.29 4.88
C CYS A 26 10.90 -24.77 4.82
N ASP A 27 10.38 -25.57 5.73
CA ASP A 27 10.60 -27.03 5.72
C ASP A 27 9.89 -27.70 4.52
N LYS A 28 8.64 -27.30 4.25
CA LYS A 28 7.80 -27.89 3.17
C LYS A 28 8.31 -27.57 1.77
N TYR A 29 8.89 -26.39 1.57
CA TYR A 29 9.31 -25.88 0.27
C TYR A 29 10.81 -25.62 0.16
N SER A 30 11.61 -26.26 1.00
CA SER A 30 13.04 -26.01 1.24
C SER A 30 13.87 -25.79 -0.03
N GLU A 31 13.63 -26.58 -1.08
CA GLU A 31 14.37 -26.56 -2.35
C GLU A 31 13.92 -25.47 -3.34
N LEU A 32 12.81 -24.78 -3.07
CA LEU A 32 12.33 -23.72 -3.95
C LEU A 32 12.95 -22.38 -3.60
N ASP A 33 13.05 -21.50 -4.60
CA ASP A 33 13.37 -20.10 -4.35
C ASP A 33 12.26 -19.42 -3.54
N ALA A 34 12.61 -18.84 -2.40
CA ALA A 34 11.74 -17.95 -1.63
C ALA A 34 11.87 -16.50 -2.11
N PHE A 35 13.07 -16.09 -2.52
CA PHE A 35 13.35 -14.72 -2.97
C PHE A 35 14.25 -14.68 -4.19
N ILE A 36 13.94 -13.73 -5.09
CA ILE A 36 14.80 -13.28 -6.18
C ILE A 36 14.96 -11.76 -6.06
N PHE A 37 16.17 -11.26 -5.97
CA PHE A 37 16.47 -9.84 -5.82
C PHE A 37 17.83 -9.45 -6.34
N ARG A 38 18.14 -8.15 -6.35
CA ARG A 38 19.48 -7.61 -6.58
C ARG A 38 19.90 -6.70 -5.43
N ARG A 39 21.18 -6.72 -5.08
CA ARG A 39 21.76 -5.76 -4.12
C ARG A 39 21.81 -4.34 -4.69
N SER A 40 21.87 -4.24 -6.00
CA SER A 40 21.79 -3.01 -6.78
C SER A 40 21.34 -3.36 -8.19
N PRO A 41 20.64 -2.47 -8.92
CA PRO A 41 20.18 -2.72 -10.30
C PRO A 41 21.27 -3.06 -11.31
N LYS A 42 22.55 -2.84 -10.95
CA LYS A 42 23.73 -3.12 -11.78
C LYS A 42 24.42 -4.45 -11.46
N LEU A 43 24.04 -5.09 -10.36
CA LEU A 43 24.60 -6.36 -9.93
C LEU A 43 23.78 -7.54 -10.46
N SER A 44 24.37 -8.74 -10.40
CA SER A 44 23.67 -9.98 -10.71
C SER A 44 22.52 -10.21 -9.73
N GLU A 45 21.53 -10.95 -10.17
CA GLU A 45 20.46 -11.41 -9.29
C GLU A 45 20.97 -12.42 -8.26
N VAL A 46 20.34 -12.40 -7.11
CA VAL A 46 20.58 -13.30 -5.99
C VAL A 46 19.31 -14.10 -5.75
N HIS A 47 19.47 -15.40 -5.64
CA HIS A 47 18.42 -16.32 -5.26
C HIS A 47 18.61 -16.74 -3.81
N ARG A 48 17.53 -16.85 -3.06
CA ARG A 48 17.48 -17.41 -1.70
C ARG A 48 16.39 -18.46 -1.65
N SER A 49 16.79 -19.69 -1.35
CA SER A 49 15.84 -20.80 -1.15
C SER A 49 15.05 -20.62 0.16
N PHE A 50 13.93 -21.32 0.28
CA PHE A 50 13.21 -21.40 1.54
C PHE A 50 14.07 -21.99 2.66
N PHE A 51 14.97 -22.92 2.33
CA PHE A 51 15.95 -23.45 3.30
C PHE A 51 16.86 -22.36 3.85
N GLU A 52 17.52 -21.58 2.97
CA GLU A 52 18.41 -20.48 3.38
C GLU A 52 17.64 -19.42 4.18
N TYR A 53 16.44 -19.07 3.74
CA TYR A 53 15.58 -18.10 4.42
C TYR A 53 15.22 -18.56 5.83
N GLY A 54 14.77 -19.80 5.98
CA GLY A 54 14.48 -20.40 7.29
C GLY A 54 15.70 -20.50 8.20
N HIS A 55 16.86 -20.82 7.63
CA HIS A 55 18.14 -20.88 8.34
C HIS A 55 18.55 -19.51 8.90
N ASP A 56 18.45 -18.45 8.07
CA ASP A 56 18.80 -17.09 8.48
C ASP A 56 17.86 -16.57 9.58
N ILE A 57 16.54 -16.82 9.47
CA ILE A 57 15.56 -16.44 10.47
C ILE A 57 15.81 -17.19 11.79
N LYS A 58 15.97 -18.50 11.75
CA LYS A 58 16.23 -19.32 12.95
C LYS A 58 17.51 -18.86 13.65
N GLY A 59 18.57 -18.56 12.90
CA GLY A 59 19.82 -18.02 13.45
C GLY A 59 19.61 -16.68 14.16
N LEU A 60 19.05 -15.69 13.46
CA LEU A 60 18.83 -14.36 14.03
C LEU A 60 17.86 -14.38 15.22
N ALA A 61 16.78 -15.17 15.14
CA ALA A 61 15.82 -15.31 16.26
C ALA A 61 16.48 -15.96 17.49
N THR A 62 17.35 -16.97 17.30
CA THR A 62 18.10 -17.58 18.39
C THR A 62 19.08 -16.60 19.04
N TYR A 63 19.77 -15.75 18.24
CA TYR A 63 20.57 -14.66 18.77
C TYR A 63 19.71 -13.72 19.63
N ILE A 64 18.57 -13.25 19.13
CA ILE A 64 17.67 -12.35 19.86
C ILE A 64 17.25 -12.98 21.20
N LEU A 65 16.85 -14.25 21.20
CA LEU A 65 16.42 -14.99 22.40
C LEU A 65 17.53 -15.16 23.44
N ASN A 66 18.78 -15.22 23.03
CA ASN A 66 19.95 -15.33 23.91
C ASN A 66 20.56 -13.97 24.30
N SER A 67 20.06 -12.89 23.71
CA SER A 67 20.52 -11.53 24.00
C SER A 67 19.69 -10.85 25.09
N LYS A 68 20.15 -9.67 25.53
CA LYS A 68 19.37 -8.79 26.43
C LYS A 68 18.09 -8.22 25.81
N TYR A 69 17.84 -8.46 24.53
CA TYR A 69 16.69 -7.96 23.77
C TYR A 69 15.52 -8.94 23.68
N ALA A 70 15.63 -10.11 24.32
CA ALA A 70 14.57 -11.11 24.33
C ALA A 70 13.24 -10.51 24.85
N GLY A 71 12.19 -10.59 24.03
CA GLY A 71 10.86 -10.04 24.35
C GLY A 71 10.72 -8.53 24.25
N ASP A 72 11.78 -7.80 23.92
CA ASP A 72 11.77 -6.35 23.78
C ASP A 72 11.17 -5.87 22.44
N ARG A 73 11.13 -4.56 22.25
CA ARG A 73 10.69 -3.90 21.01
C ARG A 73 11.89 -3.62 20.14
N LEU A 74 11.84 -4.14 18.89
CA LEU A 74 12.92 -4.05 17.93
C LEU A 74 12.40 -3.39 16.65
N ALA A 75 13.05 -2.33 16.21
CA ALA A 75 12.63 -1.56 15.06
C ALA A 75 13.27 -2.07 13.76
N VAL A 76 12.56 -1.90 12.65
CA VAL A 76 13.06 -2.20 11.30
C VAL A 76 12.77 -1.02 10.38
N VAL A 77 13.80 -0.44 9.75
CA VAL A 77 13.66 0.68 8.81
C VAL A 77 14.52 0.49 7.57
N GLY A 78 13.96 0.69 6.40
CA GLY A 78 14.74 0.65 5.17
C GLY A 78 13.97 0.34 3.91
N GLU A 79 14.73 0.31 2.82
CA GLU A 79 14.24 -0.13 1.52
C GLU A 79 13.83 -1.61 1.56
N ASN A 80 12.99 -2.03 0.61
CA ASN A 80 12.69 -3.44 0.44
C ASN A 80 13.98 -4.21 0.20
N ALA A 81 14.29 -5.16 1.08
CA ALA A 81 15.50 -5.96 1.07
C ALA A 81 15.24 -7.34 1.69
N TYR A 82 15.98 -8.35 1.27
CA TYR A 82 15.93 -9.69 1.86
C TYR A 82 16.13 -9.64 3.38
N GLU A 83 17.09 -8.85 3.83
CA GLU A 83 17.42 -8.68 5.25
C GLU A 83 16.29 -7.99 6.04
N TRP A 84 15.46 -7.19 5.37
CA TRP A 84 14.25 -6.64 5.99
C TRP A 84 13.31 -7.78 6.41
N PHE A 85 13.06 -8.73 5.49
CA PHE A 85 12.24 -9.91 5.78
C PHE A 85 12.86 -10.79 6.86
N VAL A 86 14.16 -11.07 6.77
CA VAL A 86 14.88 -11.86 7.77
C VAL A 86 14.78 -11.21 9.14
N SER A 87 15.05 -9.90 9.25
CA SER A 87 14.97 -9.15 10.51
C SER A 87 13.57 -9.21 11.12
N TYR A 88 12.57 -8.83 10.31
CA TYR A 88 11.20 -8.76 10.80
C TYR A 88 10.66 -10.12 11.23
N ASN A 89 10.89 -11.15 10.42
CA ASN A 89 10.46 -12.51 10.74
C ASN A 89 11.22 -13.11 11.92
N ALA A 90 12.50 -12.81 12.09
CA ALA A 90 13.28 -13.26 13.26
C ALA A 90 12.79 -12.59 14.54
N ILE A 91 12.50 -11.29 14.52
CA ILE A 91 11.90 -10.56 15.63
C ILE A 91 10.59 -11.23 16.05
N LEU A 92 9.68 -11.44 15.12
CA LEU A 92 8.39 -12.05 15.43
C LEU A 92 8.53 -13.51 15.88
N SER A 93 9.38 -14.29 15.22
CA SER A 93 9.62 -15.70 15.57
C SER A 93 10.31 -15.87 16.92
N SER A 94 11.03 -14.87 17.41
CA SER A 94 11.59 -14.86 18.77
C SER A 94 10.57 -14.48 19.85
N GLY A 95 9.35 -14.09 19.47
CA GLY A 95 8.33 -13.57 20.39
C GLY A 95 8.57 -12.12 20.85
N ALA A 96 9.57 -11.44 20.32
CA ALA A 96 9.78 -10.00 20.50
C ALA A 96 8.72 -9.17 19.74
N VAL A 97 8.70 -7.85 19.97
CA VAL A 97 7.74 -6.94 19.34
C VAL A 97 8.41 -6.21 18.17
N GLY A 98 7.92 -6.42 16.96
CA GLY A 98 8.39 -5.76 15.75
C GLY A 98 7.78 -4.35 15.62
N VAL A 99 8.64 -3.37 15.27
CA VAL A 99 8.25 -1.98 15.02
C VAL A 99 8.73 -1.60 13.60
N PRO A 100 7.97 -1.93 12.56
CA PRO A 100 8.30 -1.54 11.20
C PRO A 100 8.07 -0.03 11.03
N LEU A 101 9.08 0.68 10.52
CA LEU A 101 9.09 2.13 10.37
C LEU A 101 9.20 2.51 8.88
N ASP A 102 8.55 3.61 8.53
CA ASP A 102 8.56 4.12 7.15
C ASP A 102 9.97 4.63 6.77
N ARG A 103 10.49 4.10 5.66
CA ARG A 103 11.81 4.46 5.11
C ARG A 103 11.95 5.93 4.67
N MET A 104 10.83 6.62 4.45
CA MET A 104 10.81 8.00 3.97
C MET A 104 10.71 9.03 5.10
N LEU A 105 10.68 8.57 6.35
CA LEU A 105 10.63 9.49 7.49
C LEU A 105 11.90 10.34 7.56
N PRO A 106 11.76 11.66 7.75
CA PRO A 106 12.88 12.48 8.15
C PRO A 106 13.38 12.10 9.55
N GLU A 107 14.63 12.42 9.87
CA GLU A 107 15.29 12.01 11.11
C GLU A 107 14.49 12.35 12.35
N GLU A 108 13.92 13.56 12.41
CA GLU A 108 13.14 14.03 13.56
C GLU A 108 11.87 13.21 13.80
N GLU A 109 11.13 12.87 12.73
CA GLU A 109 9.95 12.01 12.82
C GLU A 109 10.34 10.58 13.21
N LEU A 110 11.44 10.05 12.66
CA LEU A 110 11.96 8.75 13.04
C LEU A 110 12.32 8.69 14.54
N ILE A 111 13.02 9.71 15.05
CA ILE A 111 13.36 9.82 16.47
C ILE A 111 12.08 9.83 17.33
N GLN A 112 11.05 10.59 16.95
CA GLN A 112 9.78 10.61 17.67
C GLN A 112 9.14 9.23 17.77
N LEU A 113 9.18 8.43 16.69
CA LEU A 113 8.64 7.07 16.71
C LEU A 113 9.50 6.11 17.51
N LEU A 114 10.83 6.28 17.51
CA LEU A 114 11.75 5.49 18.35
C LEU A 114 11.54 5.81 19.85
N VAL A 115 11.34 7.10 20.21
CA VAL A 115 10.98 7.50 21.58
C VAL A 115 9.67 6.85 22.01
N ARG A 116 8.63 6.95 21.19
CA ARG A 116 7.30 6.39 21.48
C ARG A 116 7.30 4.88 21.55
N SER A 117 7.91 4.21 20.60
CA SER A 117 7.97 2.76 20.56
C SER A 117 8.85 2.16 21.67
N LYS A 118 9.79 2.94 22.21
CA LYS A 118 10.80 2.49 23.18
C LYS A 118 11.62 1.31 22.62
N ALA A 119 11.90 1.31 21.31
CA ALA A 119 12.69 0.27 20.68
C ALA A 119 14.14 0.29 21.22
N LYS A 120 14.70 -0.90 21.49
CA LYS A 120 16.05 -1.07 22.06
C LYS A 120 17.11 -1.40 21.00
N MET A 121 16.70 -1.94 19.87
CA MET A 121 17.54 -2.27 18.73
C MET A 121 16.84 -1.81 17.45
N ILE A 122 17.61 -1.37 16.46
CA ILE A 122 17.11 -1.00 15.13
C ILE A 122 17.87 -1.73 14.04
N PHE A 123 17.14 -2.43 13.17
CA PHE A 123 17.66 -3.00 11.93
C PHE A 123 17.44 -1.97 10.81
N TYR A 124 18.49 -1.68 10.02
CA TYR A 124 18.38 -0.62 9.04
C TYR A 124 19.11 -0.92 7.73
N HIS A 125 18.56 -0.40 6.63
CA HIS A 125 19.19 -0.47 5.32
C HIS A 125 20.34 0.55 5.20
N HIS A 126 21.46 0.19 4.53
CA HIS A 126 22.65 1.04 4.42
C HIS A 126 22.41 2.47 3.94
N LYS A 127 21.37 2.73 3.15
CA LYS A 127 20.98 4.10 2.76
C LYS A 127 20.59 5.01 3.94
N HIS A 128 20.26 4.42 5.08
CA HIS A 128 19.92 5.16 6.31
C HIS A 128 21.13 5.30 7.25
N HIS A 129 22.32 4.86 6.82
CA HIS A 129 23.51 4.81 7.68
C HIS A 129 23.88 6.17 8.27
N LYS A 130 23.89 7.24 7.45
CA LYS A 130 24.12 8.62 7.91
C LYS A 130 23.15 9.02 9.04
N MET A 131 21.86 8.72 8.89
CA MET A 131 20.85 8.99 9.89
C MET A 131 21.09 8.19 11.17
N MET A 132 21.49 6.93 11.06
CA MET A 132 21.80 6.09 12.22
C MET A 132 23.04 6.60 12.97
N LEU A 133 24.07 7.08 12.27
CA LEU A 133 25.24 7.73 12.89
C LEU A 133 24.85 9.00 13.66
N SER A 134 23.98 9.84 13.09
CA SER A 134 23.45 11.05 13.74
C SER A 134 22.69 10.69 15.02
N ILE A 135 21.75 9.75 14.97
CA ILE A 135 20.97 9.30 16.13
C ILE A 135 21.90 8.72 17.21
N ALA A 136 22.84 7.87 16.83
CA ALA A 136 23.82 7.28 17.75
C ALA A 136 24.67 8.34 18.45
N GLN A 137 25.06 9.41 17.73
CA GLN A 137 25.79 10.53 18.31
C GLN A 137 24.94 11.34 19.29
N LYS A 138 23.68 11.61 18.98
CA LYS A 138 22.74 12.32 19.88
C LYS A 138 22.49 11.53 21.18
N ILE A 139 22.40 10.20 21.08
CA ILE A 139 22.31 9.33 22.27
C ILE A 139 23.61 9.42 23.10
N LYS A 140 24.77 9.33 22.44
CA LYS A 140 26.09 9.38 23.10
C LYS A 140 26.36 10.72 23.80
N SER A 141 25.90 11.81 23.22
CA SER A 141 26.03 13.17 23.80
C SER A 141 25.04 13.47 24.94
N GLY A 142 24.02 12.63 25.13
CA GLY A 142 22.93 12.86 26.07
C GLY A 142 21.87 13.84 25.58
N GLU A 143 21.92 14.24 24.31
CA GLU A 143 20.88 15.05 23.65
C GLU A 143 19.57 14.27 23.47
N LEU A 144 19.69 12.95 23.27
CA LEU A 144 18.57 12.04 23.08
C LEU A 144 18.61 10.92 24.12
N ASP A 145 17.60 10.88 25.00
CA ASP A 145 17.44 9.84 26.03
C ASP A 145 16.41 8.81 25.59
N ILE A 146 16.89 7.74 24.93
CA ILE A 146 16.07 6.59 24.51
C ILE A 146 16.83 5.28 24.76
N PRO A 147 16.11 4.16 24.95
CA PRO A 147 16.74 2.87 25.27
C PRO A 147 17.45 2.21 24.08
N LEU A 148 17.50 2.85 22.91
CA LEU A 148 18.14 2.34 21.70
C LEU A 148 19.65 2.29 21.86
N ASP A 149 20.23 1.10 21.85
CA ASP A 149 21.65 0.92 22.09
C ASP A 149 22.37 0.01 21.05
N THR A 150 21.63 -0.49 20.05
CA THR A 150 22.21 -1.33 18.99
C THR A 150 21.61 -1.01 17.62
N PHE A 151 22.49 -0.86 16.64
CA PHE A 151 22.20 -0.49 15.25
C PHE A 151 22.68 -1.60 14.33
N VAL A 152 21.76 -2.39 13.76
CA VAL A 152 22.07 -3.56 12.93
C VAL A 152 21.91 -3.20 11.46
N ILE A 153 23.00 -3.16 10.70
CA ILE A 153 22.96 -2.89 9.26
C ILE A 153 22.56 -4.14 8.47
N PHE A 154 21.71 -3.99 7.45
CA PHE A 154 21.31 -5.09 6.56
C PHE A 154 22.43 -5.57 5.66
N TYR A 155 23.22 -4.64 5.13
CA TYR A 155 24.24 -4.94 4.12
C TYR A 155 25.41 -3.94 4.24
N LYS A 156 26.44 -4.33 5.00
CA LYS A 156 27.62 -3.51 5.28
C LYS A 156 28.40 -3.15 4.00
N GLU A 157 28.51 -4.09 3.05
CA GLU A 157 29.18 -3.89 1.78
C GLU A 157 28.48 -2.86 0.87
N GLY A 158 27.28 -2.43 1.22
CA GLY A 158 26.60 -1.31 0.57
C GLY A 158 27.20 0.06 0.89
N LEU A 159 28.01 0.15 1.95
CA LEU A 159 28.75 1.36 2.31
C LEU A 159 29.97 1.50 1.39
N THR A 160 30.19 2.71 0.87
CA THR A 160 31.30 2.95 -0.08
C THR A 160 32.59 3.41 0.60
N GLY A 161 32.51 3.86 1.84
CA GLY A 161 33.64 4.40 2.60
C GLY A 161 34.20 5.73 2.05
N LYS A 162 33.50 6.37 1.11
CA LYS A 162 33.99 7.60 0.44
C LYS A 162 33.83 8.86 1.28
N THR A 163 32.91 8.85 2.22
CA THR A 163 32.64 9.98 3.14
C THR A 163 32.51 9.45 4.56
N PRO A 164 32.76 10.28 5.59
CA PRO A 164 32.55 9.88 6.99
C PRO A 164 31.15 9.32 7.24
N ASP A 165 30.13 9.90 6.60
CA ASP A 165 28.72 9.50 6.73
C ASP A 165 28.40 8.16 6.05
N ASP A 166 29.31 7.61 5.27
CA ASP A 166 29.20 6.37 4.52
C ASP A 166 30.37 5.40 4.84
N THR A 167 30.92 5.56 6.03
CA THR A 167 32.03 4.74 6.54
C THR A 167 31.58 3.98 7.77
N TRP A 168 31.92 2.69 7.83
CA TRP A 168 31.60 1.84 8.98
C TRP A 168 32.35 2.34 10.24
N PRO A 169 31.65 2.54 11.38
CA PRO A 169 32.24 3.04 12.61
C PRO A 169 32.92 1.92 13.41
N GLU A 170 34.12 1.49 13.03
CA GLU A 170 34.83 0.33 13.60
C GLU A 170 35.00 0.39 15.12
N ASP A 171 35.11 1.60 15.70
CA ASP A 171 35.31 1.80 17.13
C ASP A 171 33.99 1.84 17.93
N ASP A 172 32.82 1.93 17.26
CA ASP A 172 31.52 1.97 17.94
C ASP A 172 30.83 0.61 17.89
N LYS A 173 31.01 -0.18 18.94
CA LYS A 173 30.45 -1.52 19.07
C LYS A 173 28.93 -1.60 19.09
N ARG A 174 28.22 -0.47 19.07
CA ARG A 174 26.76 -0.45 18.93
C ARG A 174 26.33 -0.76 17.50
N PHE A 175 27.23 -0.60 16.53
CA PHE A 175 26.96 -0.94 15.13
C PHE A 175 27.40 -2.37 14.84
N VAL A 176 26.47 -3.17 14.31
CA VAL A 176 26.66 -4.60 14.07
C VAL A 176 26.13 -4.97 12.68
N ASP A 177 26.79 -5.92 12.02
CA ASP A 177 26.28 -6.50 10.78
C ASP A 177 25.26 -7.61 11.09
N ILE A 178 24.13 -7.64 10.35
CA ILE A 178 23.10 -8.65 10.55
C ILE A 178 23.63 -10.08 10.38
N TYR A 179 24.57 -10.29 9.45
CA TYR A 179 25.12 -11.61 9.19
C TYR A 179 26.04 -12.10 10.30
N ASP A 180 26.63 -11.19 11.10
CA ASP A 180 27.37 -11.57 12.32
C ASP A 180 26.41 -12.15 13.36
N LEU A 181 25.24 -11.53 13.55
CA LEU A 181 24.21 -11.99 14.48
C LEU A 181 23.60 -13.33 14.03
N ILE A 182 23.34 -13.49 12.73
CA ILE A 182 22.84 -14.74 12.15
C ILE A 182 23.85 -15.87 12.40
N ARG A 183 25.15 -15.63 12.17
CA ARG A 183 26.21 -16.64 12.41
C ARG A 183 26.31 -17.02 13.88
N GLU A 184 26.27 -16.03 14.76
CA GLU A 184 26.32 -16.28 16.22
C GLU A 184 25.12 -17.12 16.66
N GLY A 185 23.91 -16.78 16.24
CA GLY A 185 22.72 -17.55 16.58
C GLY A 185 22.74 -18.98 16.02
N ASN A 186 23.21 -19.16 14.78
CA ASN A 186 23.37 -20.49 14.20
C ASN A 186 24.45 -21.31 14.92
N PHE A 187 25.54 -20.69 15.34
CA PHE A 187 26.54 -21.36 16.19
C PHE A 187 25.95 -21.83 17.51
N LEU A 188 25.11 -21.03 18.17
CA LEU A 188 24.40 -21.45 19.39
C LEU A 188 23.50 -22.66 19.13
N ARG A 189 22.76 -22.67 18.02
CA ARG A 189 21.91 -23.80 17.61
C ARG A 189 22.71 -25.08 17.38
N GLU A 190 23.83 -24.97 16.67
CA GLU A 190 24.76 -26.08 16.45
C GLU A 190 25.36 -26.61 17.77
N ALA A 191 25.52 -25.73 18.74
CA ALA A 191 25.93 -26.09 20.11
C ALA A 191 24.81 -26.69 20.98
N GLY A 192 23.59 -26.83 20.43
CA GLY A 192 22.47 -27.47 21.10
C GLY A 192 21.47 -26.51 21.79
N ASP A 193 21.50 -25.21 21.47
CA ASP A 193 20.48 -24.27 21.97
C ASP A 193 19.12 -24.55 21.30
N THR A 194 18.08 -24.72 22.12
CA THR A 194 16.70 -25.03 21.71
C THR A 194 15.72 -23.92 22.02
N LYS A 195 16.17 -22.74 22.44
CA LYS A 195 15.29 -21.64 22.84
C LYS A 195 14.34 -21.20 21.73
N PHE A 196 14.75 -21.30 20.47
CA PHE A 196 13.88 -20.96 19.33
C PHE A 196 12.64 -21.87 19.28
N GLU A 197 12.83 -23.16 19.53
CA GLU A 197 11.76 -24.17 19.52
C GLU A 197 10.94 -24.11 20.81
N ASP A 198 11.57 -23.90 21.96
CA ASP A 198 10.97 -24.04 23.30
C ASP A 198 10.26 -22.76 23.77
N THR A 199 10.59 -21.58 23.21
CA THR A 199 9.96 -20.33 23.63
C THR A 199 8.49 -20.30 23.22
N GLU A 200 7.59 -20.18 24.19
CA GLU A 200 6.17 -19.98 23.92
C GLU A 200 5.89 -18.56 23.40
N ILE A 201 5.02 -18.45 22.40
CA ILE A 201 4.54 -17.19 21.84
C ILE A 201 3.08 -17.01 22.22
N ASP A 202 2.77 -15.97 23.00
CA ASP A 202 1.37 -15.56 23.18
C ASP A 202 0.87 -14.94 21.87
N VAL A 203 0.06 -15.70 21.16
CA VAL A 203 -0.46 -15.36 19.83
C VAL A 203 -1.44 -14.20 19.85
N ASN A 204 -2.02 -13.87 21.00
CA ASN A 204 -2.99 -12.79 21.17
C ASN A 204 -2.38 -11.53 21.79
N ALA A 205 -1.14 -11.60 22.30
CA ALA A 205 -0.43 -10.42 22.78
C ALA A 205 0.04 -9.53 21.62
N THR A 206 0.27 -8.25 21.92
CA THR A 206 0.89 -7.30 20.96
C THR A 206 2.27 -7.78 20.56
N LYS A 207 2.47 -8.03 19.27
CA LYS A 207 3.76 -8.41 18.67
C LYS A 207 4.20 -7.47 17.55
N ILE A 208 3.33 -6.58 17.11
CA ILE A 208 3.62 -5.58 16.09
C ILE A 208 3.04 -4.24 16.54
N ILE A 209 3.84 -3.19 16.46
CA ILE A 209 3.39 -1.80 16.58
C ILE A 209 3.64 -1.10 15.26
N LEU A 210 2.57 -0.81 14.53
CA LEU A 210 2.67 -0.20 13.20
C LEU A 210 2.11 1.22 13.24
N PHE A 211 2.97 2.19 12.99
CA PHE A 211 2.58 3.61 12.98
C PHE A 211 2.00 3.99 11.63
N THR A 212 0.74 4.45 11.63
CA THR A 212 0.06 4.92 10.42
C THR A 212 0.11 6.44 10.34
N SER A 213 0.27 6.97 9.14
CA SER A 213 0.12 8.40 8.86
C SER A 213 -1.35 8.78 9.02
N GLY A 214 -1.78 9.09 10.25
CA GLY A 214 -3.15 9.52 10.54
C GLY A 214 -3.47 10.88 9.91
N THR A 215 -4.76 11.21 9.83
CA THR A 215 -5.26 12.54 9.45
C THR A 215 -5.01 13.60 10.53
N THR A 216 -4.50 13.23 11.69
CA THR A 216 -4.13 14.08 12.83
C THR A 216 -2.62 14.34 12.87
N SER A 217 -2.17 15.35 13.60
CA SER A 217 -0.76 15.78 13.72
C SER A 217 0.19 14.69 14.23
N MET A 218 -0.29 13.62 14.87
CA MET A 218 0.53 12.51 15.34
C MET A 218 0.06 11.16 14.76
N SER A 219 1.02 10.37 14.27
CA SER A 219 0.78 8.99 13.79
C SER A 219 0.16 8.11 14.88
N LYS A 220 -0.90 7.35 14.55
CA LYS A 220 -1.47 6.34 15.45
C LYS A 220 -0.68 5.04 15.35
N GLY A 221 -0.32 4.45 16.48
CA GLY A 221 0.30 3.11 16.51
C GLY A 221 -0.78 2.03 16.57
N VAL A 222 -0.90 1.22 15.55
CA VAL A 222 -1.82 0.07 15.50
C VAL A 222 -1.14 -1.13 16.15
N LEU A 223 -1.83 -1.77 17.09
CA LEU A 223 -1.34 -2.95 17.82
C LEU A 223 -1.88 -4.22 17.17
N LEU A 224 -0.99 -5.04 16.65
CA LEU A 224 -1.33 -6.32 16.03
C LEU A 224 -0.67 -7.49 16.75
N SER A 225 -1.35 -8.64 16.72
CA SER A 225 -0.88 -9.91 17.27
C SER A 225 -0.50 -10.90 16.16
N HIS A 226 0.11 -12.02 16.51
CA HIS A 226 0.33 -13.13 15.58
C HIS A 226 -1.01 -13.64 15.04
N ASN A 227 -2.02 -13.79 15.91
CA ASN A 227 -3.34 -14.28 15.52
C ASN A 227 -3.99 -13.37 14.47
N ASN A 228 -3.84 -12.04 14.59
CA ASN A 228 -4.40 -11.11 13.59
C ASN A 228 -3.82 -11.37 12.19
N ILE A 229 -2.50 -11.48 12.08
CA ILE A 229 -1.82 -11.67 10.77
C ILE A 229 -2.08 -13.08 10.24
N THR A 230 -1.91 -14.14 11.04
CA THR A 230 -2.10 -15.51 10.56
C THR A 230 -3.55 -15.79 10.15
N SER A 231 -4.53 -15.18 10.85
CA SER A 231 -5.94 -15.24 10.46
C SER A 231 -6.19 -14.55 9.11
N ASN A 232 -5.53 -13.42 8.87
CA ASN A 232 -5.66 -12.73 7.59
C ASN A 232 -4.99 -13.51 6.46
N VAL A 233 -3.77 -14.03 6.67
CA VAL A 233 -3.09 -14.93 5.72
C VAL A 233 -3.97 -16.14 5.38
N TYR A 234 -4.56 -16.78 6.39
CA TYR A 234 -5.48 -17.90 6.21
C TYR A 234 -6.69 -17.51 5.34
N SER A 235 -7.30 -16.36 5.62
CA SER A 235 -8.45 -15.84 4.86
C SER A 235 -8.09 -15.52 3.40
N ILE A 236 -6.92 -14.93 3.14
CA ILE A 236 -6.44 -14.62 1.79
C ILE A 236 -6.17 -15.92 1.02
N THR A 237 -5.50 -16.89 1.64
CA THR A 237 -5.20 -18.20 1.03
C THR A 237 -6.47 -18.97 0.66
N GLN A 238 -7.56 -18.78 1.41
CA GLN A 238 -8.87 -19.36 1.06
C GLN A 238 -9.60 -18.61 -0.06
N THR A 239 -9.09 -17.46 -0.52
CA THR A 239 -9.81 -16.57 -1.44
C THR A 239 -9.12 -16.41 -2.79
N LEU A 240 -7.78 -16.47 -2.83
CA LEU A 240 -6.96 -16.23 -4.03
C LEU A 240 -6.13 -17.46 -4.41
N ASP A 241 -6.05 -17.75 -5.73
CA ASP A 241 -5.30 -18.89 -6.30
C ASP A 241 -3.83 -18.50 -6.54
N VAL A 242 -3.00 -18.55 -5.49
CA VAL A 242 -1.54 -18.53 -5.62
C VAL A 242 -1.01 -19.97 -5.49
N ARG A 243 -0.11 -20.35 -6.39
CA ARG A 243 0.33 -21.73 -6.55
C ARG A 243 1.77 -21.90 -6.13
N ARG A 244 2.12 -23.09 -5.70
CA ARG A 244 3.50 -23.50 -5.48
C ARG A 244 4.37 -23.20 -6.71
N GLY A 245 5.46 -22.48 -6.50
CA GLY A 245 6.39 -22.12 -7.55
C GLY A 245 6.01 -20.89 -8.39
N ASP A 246 4.83 -20.26 -8.13
CA ASP A 246 4.52 -18.95 -8.70
C ASP A 246 5.58 -17.92 -8.29
N ARG A 247 5.76 -16.91 -9.11
CA ARG A 247 6.59 -15.74 -8.81
C ARG A 247 5.69 -14.55 -8.55
N ALA A 248 5.80 -13.95 -7.38
CA ALA A 248 5.07 -12.74 -7.01
C ALA A 248 5.97 -11.51 -7.11
N PHE A 249 5.50 -10.47 -7.78
CA PHE A 249 6.24 -9.21 -7.92
C PHE A 249 5.97 -8.31 -6.74
N SER A 250 7.00 -8.12 -5.88
CA SER A 250 6.95 -7.27 -4.67
C SER A 250 7.53 -5.90 -4.97
N ILE A 251 6.76 -4.84 -4.71
CA ILE A 251 7.12 -3.45 -5.01
C ILE A 251 6.66 -2.45 -3.96
N LEU A 252 5.60 -2.75 -3.21
CA LEU A 252 5.08 -1.85 -2.20
C LEU A 252 6.01 -1.82 -0.97
N PRO A 253 5.97 -0.76 -0.15
CA PRO A 253 6.85 -0.67 1.03
C PRO A 253 6.52 -1.74 2.07
N LEU A 254 7.53 -2.48 2.53
CA LEU A 254 7.39 -3.61 3.47
C LEU A 254 6.91 -3.20 4.87
N HIS A 255 7.09 -1.94 5.28
CA HIS A 255 6.56 -1.45 6.56
C HIS A 255 5.03 -1.31 6.57
N HIS A 256 4.35 -1.41 5.42
CA HIS A 256 2.90 -1.44 5.34
C HIS A 256 2.35 -2.85 5.43
N THR A 257 1.29 -3.04 6.23
CA THR A 257 0.61 -4.34 6.37
C THR A 257 0.17 -4.94 5.04
N PHE A 258 -0.19 -4.12 4.06
CA PHE A 258 -0.67 -4.62 2.77
C PHE A 258 0.39 -5.45 2.04
N GLU A 259 1.62 -4.92 1.88
CA GLU A 259 2.71 -5.71 1.29
C GLU A 259 3.11 -6.85 2.22
N ASN A 260 3.39 -6.54 3.46
CA ASN A 260 3.93 -7.46 4.45
C ASN A 260 3.05 -8.71 4.66
N THR A 261 1.74 -8.53 4.91
CA THR A 261 0.84 -9.66 5.10
C THR A 261 0.60 -10.45 3.82
N CYS A 262 0.56 -9.75 2.67
CA CYS A 262 0.47 -10.44 1.39
C CYS A 262 1.73 -11.24 1.07
N ASP A 263 2.91 -10.79 1.48
CA ASP A 263 4.15 -11.54 1.34
C ASP A 263 4.16 -12.81 2.21
N PHE A 264 3.63 -12.74 3.44
CA PHE A 264 3.39 -13.95 4.24
C PHE A 264 2.45 -14.93 3.53
N PHE A 265 1.38 -14.43 2.92
CA PHE A 265 0.48 -15.23 2.11
C PHE A 265 1.19 -15.89 0.93
N ILE A 266 1.96 -15.12 0.15
CA ILE A 266 2.72 -15.62 -1.00
C ILE A 266 3.68 -16.74 -0.58
N LEU A 267 4.49 -16.49 0.46
CA LEU A 267 5.43 -17.48 0.98
C LEU A 267 4.71 -18.73 1.49
N SER A 268 3.59 -18.59 2.20
CA SER A 268 2.81 -19.72 2.72
C SER A 268 2.31 -20.68 1.64
N CYS A 269 2.13 -20.16 0.42
CA CYS A 269 1.77 -20.96 -0.77
C CYS A 269 2.98 -21.65 -1.44
N GLY A 270 4.22 -21.41 -0.97
CA GLY A 270 5.45 -21.88 -1.61
C GLY A 270 5.76 -21.15 -2.91
N ALA A 271 5.37 -19.89 -3.00
CA ALA A 271 5.64 -18.99 -4.12
C ALA A 271 6.83 -18.08 -3.79
N CYS A 272 7.55 -17.65 -4.83
CA CYS A 272 8.78 -16.86 -4.74
C CYS A 272 8.45 -15.36 -4.80
N ILE A 273 9.06 -14.56 -3.92
CA ILE A 273 8.98 -13.10 -3.94
C ILE A 273 10.10 -12.54 -4.83
N CYS A 274 9.73 -11.87 -5.91
CA CYS A 274 10.64 -11.15 -6.80
C CYS A 274 10.65 -9.67 -6.41
N MET A 275 11.72 -9.21 -5.77
CA MET A 275 11.83 -7.87 -5.19
C MET A 275 12.28 -6.85 -6.23
N CYS A 276 11.41 -5.91 -6.59
CA CYS A 276 11.68 -4.90 -7.59
C CYS A 276 12.87 -3.99 -7.22
N ASP A 277 13.76 -3.75 -8.20
CA ASP A 277 14.92 -2.85 -8.07
C ASP A 277 14.52 -1.35 -7.87
N GLY A 278 13.22 -1.05 -7.90
CA GLY A 278 12.64 0.27 -7.73
C GLY A 278 11.74 0.68 -8.90
N LEU A 279 10.96 1.74 -8.72
CA LEU A 279 9.89 2.16 -9.66
C LEU A 279 10.36 2.34 -11.11
N ARG A 280 11.61 2.73 -11.33
CA ARG A 280 12.19 2.93 -12.68
C ARG A 280 12.45 1.62 -13.43
N TYR A 281 12.53 0.50 -12.69
CA TYR A 281 12.93 -0.81 -13.21
C TYR A 281 11.78 -1.80 -13.36
N ILE A 282 10.52 -1.39 -13.06
CA ILE A 282 9.35 -2.26 -13.02
C ILE A 282 9.23 -3.11 -14.28
N VAL A 283 9.14 -2.47 -15.45
CA VAL A 283 8.95 -3.19 -16.74
C VAL A 283 10.13 -4.12 -16.99
N LYS A 284 11.37 -3.64 -16.78
CA LYS A 284 12.57 -4.45 -16.95
C LYS A 284 12.56 -5.68 -16.04
N ASN A 285 12.26 -5.49 -14.74
CA ASN A 285 12.22 -6.60 -13.79
C ASN A 285 11.07 -7.58 -14.07
N MET A 286 9.91 -7.09 -14.53
CA MET A 286 8.83 -7.96 -14.98
C MET A 286 9.23 -8.82 -16.17
N GLU A 287 9.90 -8.25 -17.19
CA GLU A 287 10.40 -8.98 -18.35
C GLU A 287 11.45 -10.04 -17.97
N GLU A 288 12.35 -9.70 -17.02
CA GLU A 288 13.43 -10.59 -16.59
C GLU A 288 12.93 -11.72 -15.67
N TRP A 289 12.14 -11.39 -14.66
CA TRP A 289 11.70 -12.36 -13.63
C TRP A 289 10.40 -13.06 -13.94
N LYS A 290 9.63 -12.56 -14.92
CA LYS A 290 8.40 -13.17 -15.44
C LYS A 290 7.42 -13.55 -14.32
N PRO A 291 6.96 -12.59 -13.49
CA PRO A 291 6.07 -12.90 -12.39
C PRO A 291 4.72 -13.43 -12.86
N ASP A 292 4.13 -14.29 -12.06
CA ASP A 292 2.77 -14.86 -12.25
C ASP A 292 1.72 -13.99 -11.57
N VAL A 293 2.09 -13.36 -10.45
CA VAL A 293 1.21 -12.59 -9.55
C VAL A 293 1.84 -11.23 -9.25
N CYS A 294 1.02 -10.18 -9.15
CA CYS A 294 1.44 -8.87 -8.69
C CYS A 294 0.42 -8.28 -7.72
N ILE A 295 0.89 -7.84 -6.56
CA ILE A 295 0.09 -7.07 -5.60
C ILE A 295 0.53 -5.63 -5.72
N SER A 296 -0.43 -4.71 -5.86
CA SER A 296 -0.11 -3.34 -6.26
C SER A 296 -1.15 -2.30 -5.81
N VAL A 297 -0.87 -1.07 -6.18
CA VAL A 297 -1.77 0.08 -5.99
C VAL A 297 -2.18 0.65 -7.35
N PRO A 298 -3.33 1.38 -7.44
CA PRO A 298 -3.88 1.89 -8.69
C PRO A 298 -2.87 2.63 -9.55
N LEU A 299 -2.23 3.66 -8.99
CA LEU A 299 -1.33 4.56 -9.71
C LEU A 299 -0.23 3.84 -10.48
N LEU A 300 0.27 2.71 -9.95
CA LEU A 300 1.28 1.93 -10.64
C LEU A 300 0.75 1.30 -11.93
N PHE A 301 -0.42 0.66 -11.87
CA PHE A 301 -1.04 0.03 -13.04
C PHE A 301 -1.63 1.04 -14.03
N GLU A 302 -2.05 2.21 -13.59
CA GLU A 302 -2.42 3.34 -14.43
C GLU A 302 -1.22 3.84 -15.25
N ASN A 303 -0.05 3.99 -14.61
CA ASN A 303 1.20 4.33 -15.29
C ASN A 303 1.66 3.25 -16.28
N ILE A 304 1.54 1.97 -15.91
CA ILE A 304 1.83 0.86 -16.82
C ILE A 304 0.90 0.91 -18.03
N TYR A 305 -0.39 1.14 -17.81
CA TYR A 305 -1.38 1.23 -18.88
C TYR A 305 -1.09 2.40 -19.84
N SER A 306 -0.75 3.56 -19.30
CA SER A 306 -0.35 4.72 -20.13
C SER A 306 0.83 4.39 -21.06
N LYS A 307 1.86 3.71 -20.54
CA LYS A 307 3.00 3.26 -21.36
C LYS A 307 2.60 2.23 -22.42
N ILE A 308 1.65 1.35 -22.10
CA ILE A 308 1.09 0.38 -23.07
C ILE A 308 0.36 1.14 -24.18
N GLU A 309 -0.49 2.12 -23.85
CA GLU A 309 -1.20 2.95 -24.83
C GLU A 309 -0.23 3.71 -25.75
N ASP A 310 0.81 4.31 -25.18
CA ASP A 310 1.84 5.01 -25.97
C ASP A 310 2.55 4.04 -26.94
N GLY A 311 2.86 2.84 -26.49
CA GLY A 311 3.43 1.80 -27.34
C GLY A 311 2.48 1.33 -28.46
N ILE A 312 1.17 1.22 -28.17
CA ILE A 312 0.14 0.89 -29.17
C ILE A 312 0.05 1.99 -30.22
N LYS A 313 0.02 3.26 -29.82
CA LYS A 313 0.01 4.43 -30.72
C LYS A 313 1.24 4.47 -31.59
N ALA A 314 2.42 4.33 -30.99
CA ALA A 314 3.69 4.32 -31.74
C ALA A 314 3.78 3.20 -32.78
N SER A 315 3.13 2.05 -32.52
CA SER A 315 3.07 0.92 -33.46
C SER A 315 1.97 1.01 -34.52
N GLY A 316 1.08 2.02 -34.45
CA GLY A 316 -0.07 2.17 -35.35
C GLY A 316 -1.15 1.08 -35.21
N LYS A 317 -1.12 0.29 -34.13
CA LYS A 317 -2.02 -0.85 -33.89
C LYS A 317 -3.34 -0.47 -33.20
N GLU A 318 -3.62 0.81 -32.98
CA GLU A 318 -4.79 1.29 -32.20
C GLU A 318 -6.12 0.71 -32.72
N ARG A 319 -6.36 0.78 -34.03
CA ARG A 319 -7.59 0.27 -34.67
C ARG A 319 -7.71 -1.26 -34.52
N ILE A 320 -6.59 -1.97 -34.66
CA ILE A 320 -6.58 -3.43 -34.53
C ILE A 320 -6.96 -3.84 -33.10
N ILE A 321 -6.37 -3.19 -32.11
CA ILE A 321 -6.65 -3.47 -30.68
C ILE A 321 -8.08 -3.07 -30.32
N ALA A 322 -8.59 -1.95 -30.80
CA ALA A 322 -9.98 -1.51 -30.59
C ALA A 322 -11.00 -2.54 -31.11
N ILE A 323 -10.72 -3.21 -32.22
CA ILE A 323 -11.57 -4.27 -32.79
C ILE A 323 -11.33 -5.60 -32.05
N ALA A 324 -10.08 -5.95 -31.74
CA ALA A 324 -9.73 -7.22 -31.12
C ALA A 324 -10.33 -7.37 -29.71
N ARG A 325 -10.37 -6.33 -28.88
CA ARG A 325 -10.92 -6.36 -27.51
C ARG A 325 -12.36 -6.89 -27.45
N PRO A 326 -13.37 -6.30 -28.13
CA PRO A 326 -14.74 -6.82 -28.09
C PRO A 326 -14.86 -8.23 -28.72
N VAL A 327 -14.10 -8.53 -29.77
CA VAL A 327 -14.12 -9.86 -30.41
C VAL A 327 -13.61 -10.94 -29.45
N THR A 328 -12.45 -10.75 -28.83
CA THR A 328 -11.90 -11.72 -27.88
C THR A 328 -12.75 -11.87 -26.63
N ARG A 329 -13.39 -10.78 -26.16
CA ARG A 329 -14.38 -10.82 -25.08
C ARG A 329 -15.61 -11.67 -25.44
N PHE A 330 -16.09 -11.56 -26.67
CA PHE A 330 -17.19 -12.40 -27.17
C PHE A 330 -16.77 -13.86 -27.28
N LEU A 331 -15.59 -14.16 -27.85
CA LEU A 331 -15.07 -15.52 -27.94
C LEU A 331 -14.93 -16.19 -26.56
N LYS A 332 -14.45 -15.43 -25.55
CA LYS A 332 -14.41 -15.93 -24.18
C LYS A 332 -15.79 -16.32 -23.64
N LYS A 333 -16.84 -15.54 -23.92
CA LYS A 333 -18.21 -15.88 -23.54
C LYS A 333 -18.71 -17.17 -24.22
N CYS A 334 -18.17 -17.48 -25.40
CA CYS A 334 -18.43 -18.74 -26.12
C CYS A 334 -17.53 -19.89 -25.64
N GLY A 335 -16.74 -19.72 -24.58
CA GLY A 335 -15.85 -20.74 -24.02
C GLY A 335 -14.45 -20.79 -24.63
N LEU A 336 -14.11 -19.92 -25.57
CA LEU A 336 -12.81 -19.88 -26.24
C LEU A 336 -12.02 -18.63 -25.79
N ASP A 337 -11.12 -18.80 -24.83
CA ASP A 337 -10.27 -17.69 -24.34
C ASP A 337 -8.96 -17.62 -25.11
N VAL A 338 -8.92 -16.73 -26.10
CA VAL A 338 -7.75 -16.45 -26.96
C VAL A 338 -7.04 -15.12 -26.62
N ARG A 339 -7.47 -14.44 -25.55
CA ARG A 339 -7.02 -13.08 -25.23
C ARG A 339 -5.50 -12.99 -25.08
N ARG A 340 -4.88 -13.87 -24.31
CA ARG A 340 -3.42 -13.86 -24.09
C ARG A 340 -2.62 -14.08 -25.37
N ASN A 341 -3.15 -14.86 -26.32
CA ASN A 341 -2.52 -15.09 -27.61
C ASN A 341 -2.64 -13.87 -28.52
N VAL A 342 -3.82 -13.23 -28.56
CA VAL A 342 -4.09 -12.05 -29.40
C VAL A 342 -3.32 -10.83 -28.87
N PHE A 343 -3.21 -10.66 -27.55
CA PHE A 343 -2.50 -9.55 -26.91
C PHE A 343 -1.12 -9.95 -26.39
N LYS A 344 -0.49 -10.95 -27.01
CA LYS A 344 0.81 -11.50 -26.59
C LYS A 344 1.88 -10.41 -26.42
N ASP A 345 2.01 -9.47 -27.38
CA ASP A 345 3.00 -8.39 -27.32
C ASP A 345 2.86 -7.52 -26.05
N ILE A 346 1.63 -7.35 -25.54
CA ILE A 346 1.34 -6.60 -24.31
C ILE A 346 1.67 -7.46 -23.09
N ILE A 347 1.28 -8.72 -23.10
CA ILE A 347 1.52 -9.66 -22.01
C ILE A 347 3.02 -9.93 -21.84
N ASP A 348 3.77 -10.04 -22.94
CA ASP A 348 5.23 -10.24 -22.91
C ASP A 348 5.95 -9.07 -22.21
N LYS A 349 5.50 -7.82 -22.39
CA LYS A 349 6.02 -6.66 -21.65
C LYS A 349 5.74 -6.68 -20.15
N LEU A 350 4.77 -7.49 -19.73
CA LEU A 350 4.46 -7.76 -18.33
C LEU A 350 5.12 -9.07 -17.85
N GLY A 351 6.13 -9.55 -18.57
CA GLY A 351 6.88 -10.77 -18.24
C GLY A 351 6.35 -12.04 -18.88
N GLY A 352 5.24 -11.98 -19.61
CA GLY A 352 4.66 -13.15 -20.31
C GLY A 352 3.81 -14.08 -19.42
N ASN A 353 4.18 -14.25 -18.16
CA ASN A 353 3.51 -15.15 -17.22
C ASN A 353 2.40 -14.49 -16.39
N LEU A 354 2.44 -13.17 -16.20
CA LEU A 354 1.52 -12.48 -15.30
C LEU A 354 0.06 -12.84 -15.58
N ARG A 355 -0.59 -13.49 -14.61
CA ARG A 355 -1.96 -13.96 -14.71
C ARG A 355 -2.91 -13.26 -13.74
N MET A 356 -2.42 -12.88 -12.55
CA MET A 356 -3.24 -12.28 -11.51
C MET A 356 -2.61 -10.96 -11.00
N VAL A 357 -3.45 -9.96 -10.90
CA VAL A 357 -3.11 -8.66 -10.31
C VAL A 357 -4.14 -8.35 -9.24
N VAL A 358 -3.68 -8.04 -8.03
CA VAL A 358 -4.54 -7.60 -6.92
C VAL A 358 -4.22 -6.14 -6.62
N ILE A 359 -5.19 -5.28 -6.77
CA ILE A 359 -5.07 -3.84 -6.49
C ILE A 359 -5.75 -3.52 -5.17
N GLY A 360 -5.03 -2.86 -4.28
CA GLY A 360 -5.53 -2.40 -3.00
C GLY A 360 -5.14 -0.97 -2.68
N GLY A 361 -5.62 -0.50 -1.54
CA GLY A 361 -5.20 0.78 -0.99
C GLY A 361 -5.97 2.01 -1.48
N ALA A 362 -6.47 2.02 -2.71
CA ALA A 362 -7.33 3.08 -3.25
C ALA A 362 -8.24 2.51 -4.37
N GLY A 363 -9.25 3.27 -4.77
CA GLY A 363 -10.07 2.93 -5.94
C GLY A 363 -9.28 3.07 -7.24
N ILE A 364 -9.61 2.30 -8.25
CA ILE A 364 -9.08 2.40 -9.62
C ILE A 364 -10.22 2.58 -10.61
N ASP A 365 -9.99 3.38 -11.64
CA ASP A 365 -10.97 3.59 -12.69
C ASP A 365 -11.26 2.27 -13.44
N LYS A 366 -12.54 2.06 -13.71
CA LYS A 366 -13.07 0.91 -14.44
C LYS A 366 -12.35 0.65 -15.76
N ARG A 367 -11.98 1.70 -16.50
CA ARG A 367 -11.31 1.58 -17.81
C ARG A 367 -10.03 0.75 -17.75
N TYR A 368 -9.26 0.86 -16.64
CA TYR A 368 -8.04 0.08 -16.44
C TYR A 368 -8.35 -1.38 -16.13
N ILE A 369 -9.35 -1.63 -15.24
CA ILE A 369 -9.82 -2.99 -14.94
C ILE A 369 -10.27 -3.71 -16.22
N ASP A 370 -11.11 -3.03 -17.02
CA ASP A 370 -11.62 -3.56 -18.29
C ASP A 370 -10.50 -3.83 -19.28
N ALA A 371 -9.52 -2.93 -19.37
CA ALA A 371 -8.41 -3.07 -20.30
C ALA A 371 -7.52 -4.28 -19.96
N PHE A 372 -7.07 -4.38 -18.72
CA PHE A 372 -6.22 -5.50 -18.31
C PHE A 372 -6.98 -6.84 -18.34
N THR A 373 -8.27 -6.82 -18.00
CA THR A 373 -9.14 -8.00 -18.15
C THR A 373 -9.28 -8.41 -19.62
N ASP A 374 -9.42 -7.46 -20.54
CA ASP A 374 -9.48 -7.75 -21.98
C ASP A 374 -8.16 -8.31 -22.52
N PHE A 375 -7.02 -7.92 -21.96
CA PHE A 375 -5.71 -8.49 -22.29
C PHE A 375 -5.51 -9.91 -21.73
N GLY A 376 -6.40 -10.38 -20.88
CA GLY A 376 -6.38 -11.75 -20.34
C GLY A 376 -5.82 -11.89 -18.95
N LEU A 377 -5.68 -10.76 -18.19
CA LEU A 377 -5.32 -10.81 -16.78
C LEU A 377 -6.56 -11.03 -15.90
N GLN A 378 -6.36 -11.70 -14.77
CA GLN A 378 -7.28 -11.70 -13.64
C GLN A 378 -6.97 -10.45 -12.82
N PHE A 379 -7.86 -9.47 -12.86
CA PHE A 379 -7.64 -8.17 -12.20
C PHE A 379 -8.64 -8.03 -11.05
N TYR A 380 -8.12 -8.04 -9.83
CA TYR A 380 -8.91 -8.11 -8.61
C TYR A 380 -8.74 -6.86 -7.76
N MET A 381 -9.79 -6.51 -7.02
CA MET A 381 -9.84 -5.37 -6.12
C MET A 381 -9.87 -5.86 -4.68
N GLY A 382 -8.93 -5.39 -3.86
CA GLY A 382 -8.86 -5.66 -2.43
C GLY A 382 -9.21 -4.42 -1.59
N TYR A 383 -9.83 -4.64 -0.44
CA TYR A 383 -10.17 -3.60 0.53
C TYR A 383 -9.77 -4.01 1.94
N GLY A 384 -9.27 -3.04 2.67
CA GLY A 384 -8.93 -3.18 4.06
C GLY A 384 -8.10 -2.01 4.60
N LEU A 385 -7.72 -2.12 5.87
CA LEU A 385 -7.01 -1.12 6.63
C LEU A 385 -5.89 -1.78 7.45
N THR A 386 -4.93 -1.00 7.92
CA THR A 386 -3.89 -1.50 8.84
C THR A 386 -4.52 -2.16 10.06
N GLU A 387 -5.61 -1.57 10.57
CA GLU A 387 -6.39 -2.02 11.72
C GLU A 387 -7.12 -3.36 11.49
N THR A 388 -7.10 -3.89 10.26
CA THR A 388 -7.74 -5.18 9.90
C THR A 388 -6.76 -6.20 9.32
N SER A 389 -5.45 -6.00 9.43
CA SER A 389 -4.29 -6.90 9.22
C SER A 389 -3.99 -7.42 7.80
N PRO A 390 -4.23 -6.79 6.66
CA PRO A 390 -5.08 -5.64 6.45
C PRO A 390 -6.41 -5.96 5.78
N VAL A 391 -6.57 -7.13 5.09
CA VAL A 391 -7.61 -7.36 4.07
C VAL A 391 -8.94 -7.77 4.70
N ILE A 392 -10.00 -7.05 4.38
CA ILE A 392 -11.40 -7.38 4.75
C ILE A 392 -12.07 -8.15 3.62
N SER A 393 -11.92 -7.67 2.39
CA SER A 393 -12.58 -8.25 1.21
C SER A 393 -11.70 -8.15 -0.02
N VAL A 394 -11.91 -9.06 -0.95
CA VAL A 394 -11.25 -9.04 -2.27
C VAL A 394 -12.17 -9.67 -3.31
N THR A 395 -12.18 -9.12 -4.54
CA THR A 395 -12.81 -9.80 -5.68
C THR A 395 -11.95 -10.99 -6.11
N ASN A 396 -12.58 -12.00 -6.67
CA ASN A 396 -11.91 -13.20 -7.17
C ASN A 396 -12.66 -13.76 -8.38
N GLU A 397 -12.26 -14.92 -8.89
CA GLU A 397 -12.89 -15.55 -10.06
C GLU A 397 -14.35 -15.96 -9.84
N VAL A 398 -14.76 -16.21 -8.59
CA VAL A 398 -16.13 -16.59 -8.23
C VAL A 398 -17.04 -15.37 -8.14
N CYS A 399 -16.49 -14.25 -7.62
CA CYS A 399 -17.25 -13.03 -7.42
C CYS A 399 -16.39 -11.80 -7.77
N ASN A 400 -16.47 -11.35 -9.01
CA ASN A 400 -15.82 -10.12 -9.49
C ASN A 400 -16.89 -9.14 -9.99
N VAL A 401 -17.62 -8.57 -9.03
CA VAL A 401 -18.66 -7.56 -9.33
C VAL A 401 -18.00 -6.22 -9.60
N HIS A 402 -18.34 -5.65 -10.73
CA HIS A 402 -17.74 -4.41 -11.20
C HIS A 402 -18.05 -3.23 -10.26
N GLY A 403 -17.00 -2.43 -9.92
CA GLY A 403 -17.11 -1.32 -8.97
C GLY A 403 -17.26 -1.74 -7.50
N SER A 404 -17.12 -3.04 -7.20
CA SER A 404 -17.03 -3.53 -5.82
C SER A 404 -15.59 -3.87 -5.44
N VAL A 405 -15.37 -4.01 -4.14
CA VAL A 405 -14.13 -4.52 -3.56
C VAL A 405 -14.28 -6.00 -3.11
N GLY A 406 -15.28 -6.69 -3.64
CA GLY A 406 -15.55 -8.10 -3.40
C GLY A 406 -16.39 -8.37 -2.16
N ARG A 407 -16.56 -9.67 -1.89
CA ARG A 407 -17.20 -10.15 -0.67
C ARG A 407 -16.21 -10.16 0.48
N PRO A 408 -16.67 -10.10 1.74
CA PRO A 408 -15.82 -10.42 2.88
C PRO A 408 -15.10 -11.75 2.66
N MET A 409 -13.84 -11.85 3.06
CA MET A 409 -13.10 -13.11 2.99
C MET A 409 -13.57 -14.10 4.06
N ALA A 410 -13.21 -15.38 3.89
CA ALA A 410 -13.54 -16.42 4.86
C ALA A 410 -13.08 -16.05 6.28
N GLY A 411 -13.93 -16.26 7.28
CA GLY A 411 -13.68 -15.87 8.68
C GLY A 411 -13.92 -14.40 8.99
N ILE A 412 -14.27 -13.57 8.00
CA ILE A 412 -14.55 -12.15 8.18
C ILE A 412 -16.04 -11.89 7.98
N THR A 413 -16.62 -11.09 8.87
CA THR A 413 -18.00 -10.62 8.77
C THR A 413 -18.00 -9.11 8.52
N ALA A 414 -18.77 -8.65 7.54
CA ALA A 414 -18.97 -7.23 7.29
C ALA A 414 -20.46 -6.86 7.40
N ALA A 415 -20.73 -5.63 7.82
CA ALA A 415 -22.07 -5.09 7.91
C ALA A 415 -22.06 -3.60 7.50
N ILE A 416 -23.24 -3.05 7.23
CA ILE A 416 -23.41 -1.62 7.00
C ILE A 416 -24.25 -1.04 8.14
N ASP A 417 -23.71 -0.01 8.78
CA ASP A 417 -24.44 0.82 9.72
C ASP A 417 -25.10 1.99 8.98
N ALA A 418 -26.33 1.76 8.54
CA ALA A 418 -27.09 2.72 7.75
C ALA A 418 -28.37 3.11 8.44
N GLU A 419 -28.71 4.40 8.39
CA GLU A 419 -30.00 4.92 8.88
C GLU A 419 -31.20 4.48 8.01
N GLY A 420 -30.95 4.08 6.75
CA GLY A 420 -31.95 3.65 5.78
C GLY A 420 -32.12 2.13 5.72
N LYS A 421 -33.30 1.68 5.18
CA LYS A 421 -33.56 0.26 4.89
C LYS A 421 -33.45 -0.01 3.39
N GLY A 422 -32.77 -1.09 3.00
CA GLY A 422 -32.73 -1.57 1.62
C GLY A 422 -31.32 -1.97 1.17
N PRO A 423 -31.21 -2.70 0.05
CA PRO A 423 -29.95 -3.30 -0.40
C PRO A 423 -28.93 -2.29 -0.97
N LYS A 424 -29.22 -1.00 -0.94
CA LYS A 424 -28.33 0.09 -1.35
C LYS A 424 -28.32 1.23 -0.33
N ALA A 425 -28.76 0.96 0.91
CA ALA A 425 -28.63 1.94 1.98
C ALA A 425 -27.14 2.15 2.28
N VAL A 426 -26.65 3.36 2.06
CA VAL A 426 -25.27 3.75 2.31
C VAL A 426 -25.11 4.07 3.80
N GLY A 427 -24.10 3.47 4.42
CA GLY A 427 -23.72 3.69 5.80
C GLY A 427 -22.26 3.39 6.03
N GLU A 428 -21.80 3.46 7.27
CA GLU A 428 -20.45 3.07 7.62
C GLU A 428 -20.27 1.56 7.46
N ILE A 429 -19.14 1.16 6.88
CA ILE A 429 -18.74 -0.25 6.76
C ILE A 429 -18.17 -0.68 8.11
N LEU A 430 -18.77 -1.70 8.69
CA LEU A 430 -18.32 -2.34 9.92
C LEU A 430 -17.75 -3.73 9.60
N THR A 431 -16.73 -4.15 10.36
CA THR A 431 -16.18 -5.51 10.23
C THR A 431 -15.91 -6.14 11.60
N LYS A 432 -16.01 -7.47 11.65
CA LYS A 432 -15.70 -8.26 12.83
C LYS A 432 -14.99 -9.55 12.43
N SER A 433 -13.81 -9.79 13.00
CA SER A 433 -13.00 -10.98 12.74
C SER A 433 -11.79 -11.03 13.69
N ASP A 434 -11.07 -12.16 13.70
CA ASP A 434 -9.77 -12.27 14.36
C ASP A 434 -8.66 -11.41 13.72
N CYS A 435 -8.93 -10.80 12.55
CA CYS A 435 -8.00 -9.91 11.86
C CYS A 435 -8.02 -8.47 12.41
N VAL A 436 -9.01 -8.11 13.23
CA VAL A 436 -9.14 -6.77 13.82
C VAL A 436 -8.04 -6.55 14.86
N MET A 437 -7.41 -5.39 14.83
CA MET A 437 -6.34 -4.98 15.74
C MET A 437 -6.74 -5.14 17.21
N LEU A 438 -5.74 -5.20 18.09
CA LEU A 438 -5.96 -5.18 19.55
C LEU A 438 -6.35 -3.78 20.06
N GLY A 439 -5.99 -2.73 19.32
CA GLY A 439 -6.28 -1.34 19.65
C GLY A 439 -5.18 -0.40 19.17
N TYR A 440 -5.26 0.86 19.59
CA TYR A 440 -4.22 1.86 19.33
C TYR A 440 -3.25 1.99 20.51
N TYR A 441 -1.98 2.01 20.21
CA TYR A 441 -0.89 2.13 21.17
C TYR A 441 -1.01 3.43 21.99
N GLU A 442 -1.07 3.27 23.32
CA GLU A 442 -1.22 4.38 24.30
C GLU A 442 -2.41 5.31 23.99
N ASN A 443 -3.52 4.77 23.41
CA ASN A 443 -4.70 5.55 23.08
C ASN A 443 -6.00 4.71 23.22
N GLU A 444 -6.43 4.52 24.45
CA GLU A 444 -7.65 3.75 24.78
C GLU A 444 -8.93 4.41 24.28
N GLU A 445 -8.99 5.75 24.28
CA GLU A 445 -10.15 6.50 23.82
C GLU A 445 -10.40 6.24 22.33
N ALA A 446 -9.37 6.42 21.49
CA ALA A 446 -9.46 6.10 20.07
C ALA A 446 -9.73 4.62 19.81
N THR A 447 -9.30 3.71 20.70
CA THR A 447 -9.59 2.29 20.59
C THR A 447 -11.08 2.03 20.83
N LYS A 448 -11.67 2.62 21.88
CA LYS A 448 -13.11 2.50 22.18
C LYS A 448 -14.01 3.14 21.13
N GLU A 449 -13.54 4.20 20.48
CA GLU A 449 -14.24 4.80 19.33
C GLU A 449 -14.22 3.89 18.10
N ALA A 450 -13.10 3.16 17.89
CA ALA A 450 -12.90 2.33 16.71
C ALA A 450 -13.50 0.92 16.86
N ILE A 451 -13.56 0.36 18.06
CA ILE A 451 -14.10 -0.98 18.34
C ILE A 451 -15.22 -0.84 19.37
N ASP A 452 -16.45 -1.14 18.95
CA ASP A 452 -17.63 -1.03 19.81
C ASP A 452 -17.72 -2.16 20.85
N GLU A 453 -18.65 -2.05 21.79
CA GLU A 453 -18.89 -3.03 22.87
C GLU A 453 -19.28 -4.42 22.34
N ASN A 454 -19.77 -4.52 21.11
CA ASN A 454 -20.13 -5.77 20.45
C ASN A 454 -18.96 -6.37 19.64
N GLY A 455 -17.80 -5.71 19.63
CA GLY A 455 -16.60 -6.11 18.91
C GLY A 455 -16.65 -5.80 17.40
N TRP A 456 -17.51 -4.89 16.96
CA TRP A 456 -17.45 -4.37 15.59
C TRP A 456 -16.40 -3.27 15.49
N PHE A 457 -15.59 -3.39 14.47
CA PHE A 457 -14.63 -2.36 14.10
C PHE A 457 -15.28 -1.39 13.12
N HIS A 458 -15.26 -0.11 13.46
CA HIS A 458 -15.72 1.02 12.67
C HIS A 458 -14.61 1.44 11.70
N THR A 459 -14.78 1.14 10.41
CA THR A 459 -13.71 1.37 9.42
C THR A 459 -13.50 2.84 9.08
N GLY A 460 -14.48 3.70 9.35
CA GLY A 460 -14.50 5.09 8.89
C GLY A 460 -14.73 5.21 7.38
N ASP A 461 -14.95 4.10 6.67
CA ASP A 461 -15.31 4.09 5.26
C ASP A 461 -16.82 3.92 5.08
N MET A 462 -17.39 4.67 4.14
CA MET A 462 -18.80 4.63 3.80
C MET A 462 -19.04 3.73 2.59
N GLY A 463 -20.16 3.00 2.61
CA GLY A 463 -20.46 2.12 1.50
C GLY A 463 -21.81 1.41 1.63
N PHE A 464 -22.02 0.41 0.79
CA PHE A 464 -23.17 -0.49 0.84
C PHE A 464 -22.78 -1.91 0.44
N ILE A 465 -23.58 -2.88 0.84
CA ILE A 465 -23.43 -4.28 0.41
C ILE A 465 -24.56 -4.58 -0.55
N ASP A 466 -24.24 -5.08 -1.74
CA ASP A 466 -25.22 -5.40 -2.76
C ASP A 466 -25.88 -6.79 -2.55
N LYS A 467 -26.81 -7.16 -3.43
CA LYS A 467 -27.53 -8.46 -3.37
C LYS A 467 -26.61 -9.69 -3.51
N THR A 468 -25.42 -9.51 -4.06
CA THR A 468 -24.43 -10.57 -4.19
C THR A 468 -23.58 -10.75 -2.94
N GLY A 469 -23.71 -9.84 -1.96
CA GLY A 469 -22.87 -9.76 -0.77
C GLY A 469 -21.57 -9.00 -1.01
N SER A 470 -21.41 -8.32 -2.16
CA SER A 470 -20.21 -7.54 -2.48
C SER A 470 -20.27 -6.16 -1.87
N ILE A 471 -19.14 -5.71 -1.32
CA ILE A 471 -18.97 -4.40 -0.69
C ILE A 471 -18.64 -3.36 -1.78
N HIS A 472 -19.34 -2.22 -1.74
CA HIS A 472 -19.09 -1.05 -2.57
C HIS A 472 -18.75 0.13 -1.68
N ILE A 473 -17.57 0.71 -1.88
CA ILE A 473 -17.09 1.89 -1.14
C ILE A 473 -17.54 3.15 -1.87
N THR A 474 -18.10 4.11 -1.14
CA THR A 474 -18.55 5.40 -1.68
C THR A 474 -17.70 6.58 -1.22
N GLY A 475 -16.93 6.43 -0.12
CA GLY A 475 -16.05 7.47 0.40
C GLY A 475 -15.67 7.25 1.85
N ARG A 476 -15.15 8.30 2.50
CA ARG A 476 -14.78 8.26 3.92
C ARG A 476 -15.62 9.19 4.78
N VAL A 477 -15.94 8.75 5.99
CA VAL A 477 -16.67 9.58 6.98
C VAL A 477 -15.93 10.91 7.21
N LYS A 478 -14.59 10.86 7.39
CA LYS A 478 -13.77 12.04 7.68
C LYS A 478 -13.57 13.00 6.52
N SER A 479 -13.66 12.52 5.27
CA SER A 479 -13.54 13.36 4.06
C SER A 479 -14.88 13.86 3.56
N MET A 480 -15.97 13.41 4.15
CA MET A 480 -17.31 13.76 3.73
C MET A 480 -17.57 15.27 3.84
N ILE A 481 -17.94 15.89 2.74
CA ILE A 481 -18.33 17.30 2.69
C ILE A 481 -19.81 17.41 3.08
N VAL A 482 -20.06 18.05 4.21
CA VAL A 482 -21.43 18.37 4.63
C VAL A 482 -21.76 19.77 4.13
N LEU A 483 -22.64 19.83 3.14
CA LEU A 483 -23.08 21.09 2.54
C LEU A 483 -24.02 21.84 3.48
N THR A 484 -24.15 23.16 3.29
CA THR A 484 -25.00 24.04 4.08
C THR A 484 -26.47 23.60 4.12
N ASN A 485 -26.94 22.87 3.09
CA ASN A 485 -28.30 22.30 3.02
C ASN A 485 -28.42 20.91 3.68
N GLY A 486 -27.40 20.45 4.41
CA GLY A 486 -27.35 19.16 5.08
C GLY A 486 -27.08 17.96 4.17
N LYS A 487 -26.96 18.15 2.84
CA LYS A 487 -26.58 17.05 1.95
C LYS A 487 -25.11 16.69 2.12
N LYS A 488 -24.81 15.40 1.99
CA LYS A 488 -23.48 14.80 2.12
C LYS A 488 -22.91 14.53 0.72
N ALA A 489 -21.69 15.00 0.44
CA ALA A 489 -20.96 14.71 -0.78
C ALA A 489 -19.63 14.04 -0.40
N PHE A 490 -19.27 13.00 -1.13
CA PHE A 490 -17.99 12.30 -0.94
C PHE A 490 -17.00 12.78 -2.00
N PRO A 491 -15.87 13.36 -1.61
CA PRO A 491 -14.83 13.84 -2.54
C PRO A 491 -14.43 12.78 -3.56
N GLU A 492 -14.26 11.55 -3.12
CA GLU A 492 -13.78 10.44 -3.92
C GLU A 492 -14.71 10.13 -5.12
N GLU A 493 -16.01 10.27 -4.95
CA GLU A 493 -16.97 10.11 -6.05
C GLU A 493 -16.86 11.23 -7.10
N ILE A 494 -16.53 12.44 -6.66
CA ILE A 494 -16.37 13.61 -7.54
C ILE A 494 -15.01 13.51 -8.24
N GLU A 495 -13.94 13.17 -7.51
CA GLU A 495 -12.60 12.97 -8.04
C GLU A 495 -12.60 11.91 -9.15
N ALA A 496 -13.34 10.81 -8.98
CA ALA A 496 -13.50 9.78 -10.01
C ALA A 496 -14.10 10.33 -11.31
N VAL A 497 -15.06 11.25 -11.24
CA VAL A 497 -15.63 11.90 -12.43
C VAL A 497 -14.66 12.88 -13.07
N LEU A 498 -13.91 13.64 -12.25
CA LEU A 498 -12.95 14.62 -12.76
C LEU A 498 -11.74 13.97 -13.44
N THR A 499 -11.30 12.81 -12.96
CA THR A 499 -10.19 12.05 -13.57
C THR A 499 -10.59 11.36 -14.89
N GLU A 500 -11.88 11.30 -15.27
CA GLU A 500 -12.30 10.92 -16.61
C GLU A 500 -11.94 11.98 -17.68
N ILE A 501 -11.67 13.23 -17.25
CA ILE A 501 -11.26 14.31 -18.17
C ILE A 501 -9.87 13.98 -18.72
N LYS A 502 -9.74 13.84 -20.02
CA LYS A 502 -8.45 13.57 -20.65
C LYS A 502 -7.44 14.66 -20.32
N GLY A 503 -6.26 14.26 -19.86
CA GLY A 503 -5.22 15.15 -19.42
C GLY A 503 -5.29 15.57 -17.96
N VAL A 504 -6.33 15.18 -17.20
CA VAL A 504 -6.34 15.22 -15.75
C VAL A 504 -5.75 13.91 -15.24
N ALA A 505 -4.61 13.98 -14.56
CA ALA A 505 -3.92 12.83 -14.00
C ALA A 505 -4.47 12.46 -12.62
N GLU A 506 -4.72 13.48 -11.78
CA GLU A 506 -5.30 13.32 -10.45
C GLU A 506 -6.22 14.50 -10.12
N ALA A 507 -7.16 14.29 -9.24
CA ALA A 507 -8.03 15.34 -8.72
C ALA A 507 -8.06 15.28 -7.18
N PHE A 508 -8.04 16.44 -6.55
CA PHE A 508 -8.26 16.60 -5.12
C PHE A 508 -9.47 17.51 -4.89
N VAL A 509 -10.48 16.99 -4.19
CA VAL A 509 -11.76 17.70 -3.95
C VAL A 509 -11.94 17.93 -2.45
N TRP A 510 -12.35 19.13 -2.08
CA TRP A 510 -12.65 19.50 -0.69
C TRP A 510 -13.81 20.49 -0.59
N GLY A 511 -14.35 20.62 0.62
CA GLY A 511 -15.35 21.65 0.94
C GLY A 511 -14.65 22.94 1.35
N ASN A 512 -14.86 24.01 0.61
CA ASN A 512 -14.31 25.33 0.90
C ASN A 512 -15.41 26.27 1.40
N ARG A 513 -15.19 26.94 2.53
CA ARG A 513 -16.12 27.95 3.06
C ARG A 513 -15.97 29.25 2.27
N ASN A 514 -17.05 29.68 1.61
CA ASN A 514 -17.05 30.89 0.81
C ASN A 514 -17.39 32.15 1.65
N GLU A 515 -17.34 33.31 1.04
CA GLU A 515 -17.59 34.62 1.69
C GLU A 515 -19.01 34.77 2.30
N ARG A 516 -19.95 33.91 1.89
CA ARG A 516 -21.34 33.87 2.41
C ARG A 516 -21.53 32.78 3.46
N ASP A 517 -20.43 32.28 4.02
CA ASP A 517 -20.42 31.20 5.01
C ASP A 517 -21.06 29.87 4.53
N ALA A 518 -21.21 29.70 3.20
CA ALA A 518 -21.68 28.47 2.60
C ALA A 518 -20.49 27.56 2.20
N ILE A 519 -20.70 26.25 2.21
CA ILE A 519 -19.71 25.29 1.77
C ILE A 519 -19.83 25.05 0.27
N ASP A 520 -18.82 25.46 -0.48
CA ASP A 520 -18.66 25.17 -1.90
C ASP A 520 -17.75 23.96 -2.11
N ILE A 521 -18.07 23.12 -3.06
CA ILE A 521 -17.17 22.04 -3.48
C ILE A 521 -16.13 22.63 -4.43
N CYS A 522 -14.86 22.50 -4.04
CA CYS A 522 -13.71 22.99 -4.80
C CYS A 522 -12.81 21.82 -5.22
N ALA A 523 -12.03 22.01 -6.30
CA ALA A 523 -11.11 21.01 -6.80
C ALA A 523 -9.73 21.61 -7.18
N LYS A 524 -8.65 20.83 -6.96
CA LYS A 524 -7.34 21.01 -7.60
C LYS A 524 -7.12 19.85 -8.55
N LEU A 525 -6.77 20.15 -9.81
CA LEU A 525 -6.55 19.17 -10.87
C LEU A 525 -5.06 19.10 -11.19
N LEU A 526 -4.45 17.95 -11.04
CA LEU A 526 -3.11 17.68 -11.55
C LEU A 526 -3.23 17.37 -13.05
N ILE A 527 -2.60 18.14 -13.89
CA ILE A 527 -2.76 18.03 -15.34
C ILE A 527 -1.50 17.58 -16.07
N ASN A 528 -1.71 16.98 -17.24
CA ASN A 528 -0.67 16.71 -18.21
C ASN A 528 -0.90 17.58 -19.47
N ARG A 529 -0.11 18.61 -19.60
CA ARG A 529 -0.18 19.62 -20.67
C ARG A 529 -0.06 19.03 -22.08
N LYS A 530 0.80 18.01 -22.24
CA LYS A 530 0.99 17.30 -23.52
C LYS A 530 -0.25 16.54 -23.94
N VAL A 531 -0.90 15.87 -22.98
CA VAL A 531 -2.12 15.11 -23.25
C VAL A 531 -3.26 16.05 -23.61
N ILE A 532 -3.39 17.18 -22.92
CA ILE A 532 -4.40 18.21 -23.25
C ILE A 532 -4.12 18.79 -24.65
N GLY A 533 -2.87 19.14 -24.95
CA GLY A 533 -2.48 19.64 -26.27
C GLY A 533 -2.84 18.67 -27.40
N ALA A 534 -2.54 17.39 -27.22
CA ALA A 534 -2.88 16.35 -28.19
C ALA A 534 -4.40 16.18 -28.36
N GLU A 535 -5.19 16.26 -27.28
CA GLU A 535 -6.65 16.19 -27.34
C GLU A 535 -7.27 17.40 -28.06
N MET A 536 -6.63 18.57 -27.94
CA MET A 536 -7.00 19.77 -28.69
C MET A 536 -6.49 19.79 -30.14
N GLY A 537 -5.72 18.78 -30.56
CA GLY A 537 -5.13 18.72 -31.90
C GLY A 537 -3.97 19.70 -32.12
N LEU A 538 -3.30 20.13 -31.03
CA LEU A 538 -2.16 21.03 -31.12
C LEU A 538 -0.88 20.26 -31.46
N PRO A 539 0.04 20.86 -32.25
CA PRO A 539 1.33 20.24 -32.56
C PRO A 539 2.34 20.29 -31.40
N THR A 540 2.04 21.08 -30.36
CA THR A 540 2.88 21.34 -29.22
C THR A 540 2.06 21.20 -27.92
N GLU A 541 2.72 21.36 -26.76
CA GLU A 541 2.03 21.45 -25.48
C GLU A 541 1.06 22.64 -25.43
N ALA A 542 -0.08 22.48 -24.78
CA ALA A 542 -1.07 23.54 -24.63
C ALA A 542 -0.55 24.67 -23.70
N GLU A 543 -0.84 25.92 -24.03
CA GLU A 543 -0.59 27.07 -23.15
C GLU A 543 -1.67 27.21 -22.09
N ASP A 544 -1.40 27.95 -20.99
CA ASP A 544 -2.32 28.11 -19.86
C ASP A 544 -3.71 28.59 -20.30
N SER A 545 -3.79 29.59 -21.20
CA SER A 545 -5.08 30.08 -21.72
C SER A 545 -5.89 29.04 -22.47
N GLN A 546 -5.20 28.15 -23.19
CA GLN A 546 -5.82 27.04 -23.90
C GLN A 546 -6.30 25.96 -22.93
N ILE A 547 -5.49 25.67 -21.89
CA ILE A 547 -5.85 24.75 -20.81
C ILE A 547 -7.06 25.28 -20.03
N GLU A 548 -7.07 26.57 -19.68
CA GLU A 548 -8.21 27.22 -19.00
C GLU A 548 -9.51 27.01 -19.82
N THR A 549 -9.46 27.27 -21.12
CA THR A 549 -10.62 27.08 -22.00
C THR A 549 -11.05 25.63 -22.07
N TYR A 550 -10.11 24.72 -22.30
CA TYR A 550 -10.37 23.27 -22.36
C TYR A 550 -10.97 22.73 -21.06
N LEU A 551 -10.36 23.07 -19.91
CA LEU A 551 -10.84 22.61 -18.63
C LEU A 551 -12.20 23.20 -18.25
N ASN A 552 -12.48 24.46 -18.59
CA ASN A 552 -13.80 25.04 -18.38
C ASN A 552 -14.90 24.26 -19.08
N ASP A 553 -14.71 23.93 -20.35
CA ASP A 553 -15.67 23.14 -21.12
C ASP A 553 -15.83 21.73 -20.52
N LYS A 554 -14.71 21.06 -20.18
CA LYS A 554 -14.73 19.72 -19.63
C LYS A 554 -15.27 19.64 -18.20
N MET A 555 -15.03 20.65 -17.37
CA MET A 555 -15.63 20.77 -16.04
C MET A 555 -17.15 20.94 -16.12
N HIS A 556 -17.63 21.70 -17.11
CA HIS A 556 -19.05 21.83 -17.36
C HIS A 556 -19.66 20.46 -17.75
N GLU A 557 -19.04 19.72 -18.68
CA GLU A 557 -19.45 18.36 -19.04
C GLU A 557 -19.45 17.41 -17.83
N ALA A 558 -18.40 17.44 -17.00
CA ALA A 558 -18.27 16.61 -15.80
C ALA A 558 -19.35 16.95 -14.76
N ASN A 559 -19.61 18.23 -14.52
CA ASN A 559 -20.67 18.69 -13.62
C ASN A 559 -22.06 18.24 -14.07
N HIS A 560 -22.33 18.14 -15.36
CA HIS A 560 -23.61 17.62 -15.87
C HIS A 560 -23.82 16.12 -15.61
N LYS A 561 -22.75 15.35 -15.39
CA LYS A 561 -22.85 13.93 -15.02
C LYS A 561 -23.19 13.72 -13.55
N MET A 562 -23.12 14.78 -12.74
CA MET A 562 -23.29 14.71 -11.29
C MET A 562 -24.60 15.35 -10.82
N PRO A 563 -25.17 14.89 -9.69
CA PRO A 563 -26.28 15.56 -9.03
C PRO A 563 -25.92 17.01 -8.67
N GLN A 564 -26.87 17.93 -8.77
CA GLN A 564 -26.66 19.38 -8.57
C GLN A 564 -25.94 19.75 -7.26
N TYR A 565 -26.07 18.96 -6.22
CA TYR A 565 -25.40 19.21 -4.94
C TYR A 565 -23.94 18.73 -4.89
N LYS A 566 -23.48 17.97 -5.89
CA LYS A 566 -22.10 17.48 -6.02
C LYS A 566 -21.26 18.26 -7.02
N ILE A 567 -21.83 19.27 -7.69
CA ILE A 567 -21.10 20.03 -8.71
C ILE A 567 -19.92 20.80 -8.10
N VAL A 568 -18.79 20.76 -8.79
CA VAL A 568 -17.60 21.56 -8.44
C VAL A 568 -17.87 23.02 -8.82
N ARG A 569 -17.81 23.91 -7.83
CA ARG A 569 -18.06 25.36 -8.00
C ARG A 569 -16.83 26.09 -8.49
N ASN A 570 -15.70 25.80 -7.90
CA ASN A 570 -14.42 26.45 -8.24
C ASN A 570 -13.34 25.37 -8.34
N TYR A 571 -12.41 25.57 -9.28
CA TYR A 571 -11.26 24.68 -9.41
C TYR A 571 -10.00 25.47 -9.78
N VAL A 572 -8.85 24.87 -9.50
CA VAL A 572 -7.54 25.30 -10.00
C VAL A 572 -6.86 24.11 -10.65
N PHE A 573 -5.91 24.36 -11.54
CA PHE A 573 -5.07 23.30 -12.09
C PHE A 573 -3.60 23.53 -11.75
N SER A 574 -2.83 22.44 -11.72
CA SER A 574 -1.42 22.41 -11.33
C SER A 574 -0.69 21.35 -12.13
N GLU A 575 0.60 21.54 -12.33
CA GLU A 575 1.53 20.55 -12.88
C GLU A 575 2.43 19.97 -11.79
N GLU A 576 2.41 20.58 -10.59
CA GLU A 576 3.13 20.08 -9.42
C GLU A 576 2.35 18.97 -8.73
N ASP A 577 3.07 17.88 -8.37
CA ASP A 577 2.50 16.75 -7.65
C ASP A 577 1.83 17.17 -6.34
N MET A 578 0.73 16.53 -6.01
CA MET A 578 0.07 16.68 -4.70
C MET A 578 0.90 16.04 -3.59
N ILE A 579 0.72 16.49 -2.37
CA ILE A 579 1.41 15.95 -1.18
C ILE A 579 0.90 14.54 -0.90
N LYS A 580 1.78 13.52 -1.03
CA LYS A 580 1.43 12.10 -0.95
C LYS A 580 2.12 11.37 0.19
N THR A 581 1.54 10.24 0.56
CA THR A 581 2.16 9.22 1.41
C THR A 581 3.15 8.37 0.61
N THR A 582 3.93 7.52 1.28
CA THR A 582 4.81 6.51 0.65
C THR A 582 4.05 5.47 -0.18
N THR A 583 2.75 5.28 0.08
CA THR A 583 1.84 4.47 -0.75
C THR A 583 1.12 5.28 -1.83
N LEU A 584 1.63 6.47 -2.17
CA LEU A 584 1.14 7.35 -3.23
C LEU A 584 -0.30 7.86 -3.03
N LYS A 585 -0.82 7.87 -1.79
CA LYS A 585 -2.12 8.46 -1.44
C LYS A 585 -1.97 9.94 -1.11
N ILE A 586 -2.92 10.78 -1.55
CA ILE A 586 -2.94 12.21 -1.22
C ILE A 586 -3.12 12.39 0.31
N LYS A 587 -2.25 13.15 0.94
CA LYS A 587 -2.38 13.58 2.33
C LYS A 587 -3.38 14.73 2.40
N ARG A 588 -4.69 14.43 2.36
CA ARG A 588 -5.78 15.41 2.23
C ARG A 588 -5.67 16.63 3.14
N PRO A 589 -5.42 16.51 4.47
CA PRO A 589 -5.30 17.68 5.32
C PRO A 589 -4.11 18.58 4.96
N LYS A 590 -2.94 17.98 4.64
CA LYS A 590 -1.75 18.74 4.26
C LYS A 590 -1.89 19.41 2.89
N GLU A 591 -2.54 18.75 1.94
CA GLU A 591 -2.80 19.33 0.62
C GLU A 591 -3.80 20.49 0.71
N GLN A 592 -4.86 20.33 1.49
CA GLN A 592 -5.83 21.41 1.75
C GLN A 592 -5.16 22.60 2.44
N GLU A 593 -4.41 22.37 3.52
CA GLU A 593 -3.65 23.40 4.24
C GLU A 593 -2.68 24.13 3.31
N HIS A 594 -1.98 23.40 2.44
CA HIS A 594 -1.07 23.97 1.45
C HIS A 594 -1.81 24.92 0.49
N ILE A 595 -2.96 24.50 -0.05
CA ILE A 595 -3.77 25.32 -0.95
C ILE A 595 -4.29 26.58 -0.23
N GLU A 596 -4.90 26.40 0.95
CA GLU A 596 -5.49 27.49 1.72
C GLU A 596 -4.43 28.52 2.18
N SER A 597 -3.29 28.05 2.68
CA SER A 597 -2.18 28.91 3.11
C SER A 597 -1.63 29.72 1.95
N ARG A 598 -1.38 29.09 0.78
CA ARG A 598 -0.87 29.79 -0.40
C ARG A 598 -1.86 30.84 -0.91
N LEU A 599 -3.15 30.52 -0.96
CA LEU A 599 -4.17 31.51 -1.37
C LEU A 599 -4.25 32.67 -0.40
N ALA A 600 -4.18 32.41 0.91
CA ALA A 600 -4.18 33.47 1.93
C ALA A 600 -2.94 34.36 1.83
N GLU A 601 -1.74 33.80 1.65
CA GLU A 601 -0.48 34.55 1.45
C GLU A 601 -0.53 35.46 0.22
N LEU A 602 -1.19 35.01 -0.83
CA LEU A 602 -1.32 35.74 -2.10
C LEU A 602 -2.51 36.71 -2.10
N GLY A 603 -3.40 36.63 -1.10
CA GLY A 603 -4.58 37.50 -0.97
C GLY A 603 -5.75 37.10 -1.90
N TYR A 604 -5.87 35.80 -2.24
CA TYR A 604 -6.92 35.30 -3.11
C TYR A 604 -7.93 34.43 -2.38
N THR A 605 -9.16 34.42 -2.91
CA THR A 605 -10.17 33.40 -2.62
C THR A 605 -10.22 32.38 -3.75
N MET A 606 -10.77 31.18 -3.51
CA MET A 606 -10.97 30.17 -4.56
C MET A 606 -11.83 30.69 -5.74
N THR A 607 -12.79 31.55 -5.46
CA THR A 607 -13.62 32.18 -6.50
C THR A 607 -12.80 33.08 -7.42
N ALA A 608 -11.84 33.83 -6.86
CA ALA A 608 -11.00 34.76 -7.63
C ALA A 608 -10.01 34.03 -8.56
N VAL A 609 -9.60 32.83 -8.20
CA VAL A 609 -8.63 32.03 -8.98
C VAL A 609 -9.27 30.87 -9.74
N ASN A 610 -10.61 30.86 -9.86
CA ASN A 610 -11.31 29.77 -10.53
C ASN A 610 -10.82 29.57 -11.96
N GLY A 611 -10.45 28.35 -12.31
CA GLY A 611 -9.94 27.95 -13.61
C GLY A 611 -8.48 28.33 -13.88
N LYS A 612 -7.75 28.86 -12.90
CA LYS A 612 -6.37 29.35 -13.08
C LYS A 612 -5.32 28.30 -12.74
N ASN A 613 -4.11 28.50 -13.30
CA ASN A 613 -2.93 27.74 -12.96
C ASN A 613 -2.45 28.10 -11.55
N PHE A 614 -2.57 27.17 -10.60
CA PHE A 614 -2.23 27.36 -9.19
C PHE A 614 -0.74 27.64 -8.99
N ASP A 615 0.13 26.99 -9.80
CA ASP A 615 1.58 27.10 -9.65
C ASP A 615 2.11 28.48 -10.03
N LYS A 616 1.36 29.19 -10.89
CA LYS A 616 1.74 30.52 -11.42
C LYS A 616 1.01 31.70 -10.79
N LEU A 617 0.25 31.47 -9.71
CA LEU A 617 -0.40 32.57 -9.00
C LEU A 617 0.65 33.49 -8.38
N ILE A 618 0.51 34.78 -8.64
CA ILE A 618 1.34 35.87 -8.07
C ILE A 618 0.49 36.68 -7.09
N LYS A 619 1.16 37.44 -6.20
CA LYS A 619 0.47 38.21 -5.19
C LYS A 619 -0.53 39.19 -5.82
N ALA A 620 -1.74 39.23 -5.26
CA ALA A 620 -2.76 40.22 -5.66
C ALA A 620 -2.24 41.64 -5.41
N ASN A 621 -2.38 42.52 -6.41
CA ASN A 621 -1.98 43.93 -6.31
C ASN A 621 -2.95 44.72 -5.42
#